data_a8a7d705decd821f33205e80ac2ea7c5
#
_entry.id   a8a7d705decd821f33205e80ac2ea7c5
#
_cell.length_a   1.000
_cell.length_b   1.000
_cell.length_c   1.000
_cell.angle_alpha   90.00
_cell.angle_beta   90.00
_cell.angle_gamma   90.00
#
_symmetry.space_group_name_H-M   'P 1'
#
loop_
_entity.id
_entity.type
_entity.pdbx_description
1 polymer ?
#
loop_
_entity_poly.entity_id
_entity_poly.type
_entity_poly.pdbx_seq_one_letter_code
_entity_poly.pdbx_strand_id
1 'polypeptide(L)'
;SRHEDASQKAVHHLVVIPNYNEPPEILCRTLQSLKVQAGRRQNITVVLGMEEREPDARDKAKALLEIYTGSFYTILATFHPSNLPGEAPGKATNETWAVRCARKELVDRLGIPLSQIVVTVSDSDSLFHPHYFAELTRQFAADPRRHSLVWQAPILLDNDIWHTSAAIRLVTFYSHAITTGDYINPWEAKFPYSTYSISLKLLEEVNFWDPTVMAEDVNIFMRAFFTKGGKAFIRHIHLPVHGNPVHGENLWHAIGIFFAQKVRTGWGGTEIGYMIQMWD
;
A
#
# COMPACT_ATOMS: atom_id res chain seq x y z
N SER A 1 12.48 17.82 -20.66
CA SER A 1 13.75 17.72 -21.42
C SER A 1 14.24 16.29 -21.51
N ARG A 2 15.26 15.98 -22.37
CA ARG A 2 15.77 14.60 -22.55
C ARG A 2 16.28 13.97 -21.25
N HIS A 3 16.78 14.75 -20.30
CA HIS A 3 17.27 14.28 -19.00
C HIS A 3 16.13 13.89 -18.05
N GLU A 4 15.01 14.63 -18.06
CA GLU A 4 13.82 14.28 -17.28
C GLU A 4 13.19 12.98 -17.79
N ASP A 5 13.15 12.78 -19.09
CA ASP A 5 12.60 11.57 -19.73
C ASP A 5 13.44 10.33 -19.40
N ALA A 6 14.77 10.46 -19.34
CA ALA A 6 15.67 9.36 -18.95
C ALA A 6 15.54 9.02 -17.46
N SER A 7 15.41 10.03 -16.58
CA SER A 7 15.21 9.83 -15.14
C SER A 7 13.86 9.18 -14.82
N GLN A 8 12.80 9.53 -15.55
CA GLN A 8 11.48 8.92 -15.39
C GLN A 8 11.44 7.47 -15.87
N LYS A 9 12.14 7.15 -16.95
CA LYS A 9 12.24 5.77 -17.47
C LYS A 9 12.99 4.82 -16.53
N ALA A 10 13.77 5.36 -15.60
CA ALA A 10 14.54 4.58 -14.64
C ALA A 10 13.75 4.20 -13.39
N VAL A 11 12.54 4.76 -13.15
CA VAL A 11 11.73 4.42 -11.97
C VAL A 11 11.05 3.07 -12.16
N HIS A 12 11.18 2.21 -11.14
CA HIS A 12 10.55 0.91 -11.08
C HIS A 12 9.55 0.84 -9.93
N HIS A 13 8.32 0.45 -10.22
CA HIS A 13 7.25 0.30 -9.24
C HIS A 13 7.18 -1.14 -8.75
N LEU A 14 7.28 -1.34 -7.45
CA LEU A 14 7.01 -2.61 -6.78
C LEU A 14 5.68 -2.48 -6.04
N VAL A 15 4.62 -3.07 -6.58
CA VAL A 15 3.30 -3.08 -5.95
C VAL A 15 3.15 -4.36 -5.14
N VAL A 16 2.94 -4.23 -3.84
CA VAL A 16 2.74 -5.36 -2.92
C VAL A 16 1.28 -5.38 -2.49
N ILE A 17 0.64 -6.52 -2.70
CA ILE A 17 -0.76 -6.77 -2.37
C ILE A 17 -0.80 -7.89 -1.33
N PRO A 18 -0.79 -7.56 -0.02
CA PRO A 18 -0.99 -8.55 1.02
C PRO A 18 -2.42 -9.11 0.92
N ASN A 19 -2.55 -10.43 1.05
CA ASN A 19 -3.80 -11.13 0.87
C ASN A 19 -3.97 -12.25 1.90
N TYR A 20 -5.16 -12.32 2.48
CA TYR A 20 -5.58 -13.41 3.36
C TYR A 20 -7.09 -13.61 3.28
N ASN A 21 -7.53 -14.74 2.72
CA ASN A 21 -8.93 -15.11 2.54
C ASN A 21 -9.78 -14.18 1.63
N GLU A 22 -9.19 -13.21 0.93
CA GLU A 22 -9.95 -12.43 -0.03
C GLU A 22 -10.31 -13.27 -1.27
N PRO A 23 -11.53 -13.09 -1.79
CA PRO A 23 -11.96 -13.73 -3.03
C PRO A 23 -11.05 -13.36 -4.21
N PRO A 24 -10.76 -14.33 -5.12
CA PRO A 24 -9.93 -14.07 -6.31
C PRO A 24 -10.46 -12.93 -7.19
N GLU A 25 -11.76 -12.71 -7.22
CA GLU A 25 -12.43 -11.68 -8.03
C GLU A 25 -12.02 -10.27 -7.58
N ILE A 26 -11.83 -10.05 -6.26
CA ILE A 26 -11.36 -8.78 -5.72
C ILE A 26 -9.94 -8.51 -6.21
N LEU A 27 -9.05 -9.49 -6.07
CA LEU A 27 -7.67 -9.38 -6.58
C LEU A 27 -7.62 -9.17 -8.09
N CYS A 28 -8.48 -9.83 -8.85
CA CYS A 28 -8.59 -9.63 -10.30
C CYS A 28 -8.93 -8.17 -10.65
N ARG A 29 -9.85 -7.53 -9.94
CA ARG A 29 -10.21 -6.12 -10.17
C ARG A 29 -9.00 -5.21 -9.93
N THR A 30 -8.28 -5.41 -8.84
CA THR A 30 -7.07 -4.66 -8.50
C THR A 30 -5.98 -4.86 -9.55
N LEU A 31 -5.68 -6.12 -9.91
CA LEU A 31 -4.71 -6.46 -10.94
C LEU A 31 -5.08 -5.88 -12.31
N GLN A 32 -6.37 -5.85 -12.65
CA GLN A 32 -6.82 -5.24 -13.89
C GLN A 32 -6.59 -3.72 -13.90
N SER A 33 -6.80 -3.03 -12.77
CA SER A 33 -6.51 -1.59 -12.63
C SER A 33 -5.02 -1.29 -12.80
N LEU A 34 -4.17 -2.16 -12.29
CA LEU A 34 -2.71 -2.07 -12.43
C LEU A 34 -2.25 -2.38 -13.86
N LYS A 35 -2.85 -3.37 -14.52
CA LYS A 35 -2.55 -3.76 -15.90
C LYS A 35 -2.77 -2.61 -16.89
N VAL A 36 -3.81 -1.81 -16.72
CA VAL A 36 -4.08 -0.63 -17.54
C VAL A 36 -2.93 0.38 -17.47
N GLN A 37 -2.27 0.49 -16.32
CA GLN A 37 -1.15 1.40 -16.10
C GLN A 37 0.16 0.83 -16.61
N ALA A 38 0.42 -0.47 -16.43
CA ALA A 38 1.57 -1.16 -16.98
C ALA A 38 1.61 -1.07 -18.52
N GLY A 39 0.45 -1.20 -19.19
CA GLY A 39 0.31 -1.00 -20.62
C GLY A 39 0.65 0.42 -21.12
N ARG A 40 0.78 1.39 -20.20
CA ARG A 40 1.22 2.77 -20.47
C ARG A 40 2.73 2.98 -20.27
N ARG A 41 3.53 1.93 -20.37
CA ARG A 41 5.00 1.93 -20.23
C ARG A 41 5.51 2.19 -18.81
N GLN A 42 4.74 1.85 -17.79
CA GLN A 42 5.23 1.85 -16.42
C GLN A 42 5.96 0.53 -16.13
N ASN A 43 7.13 0.62 -15.53
CA ASN A 43 7.86 -0.56 -15.05
C ASN A 43 7.23 -1.03 -13.73
N ILE A 44 6.17 -1.83 -13.82
CA ILE A 44 5.43 -2.33 -12.66
C ILE A 44 5.73 -3.80 -12.44
N THR A 45 6.26 -4.13 -11.27
CA THR A 45 6.29 -5.48 -10.70
C THR A 45 5.20 -5.59 -9.66
N VAL A 46 4.42 -6.66 -9.72
CA VAL A 46 3.38 -6.96 -8.72
C VAL A 46 3.80 -8.17 -7.89
N VAL A 47 3.60 -8.08 -6.58
CA VAL A 47 3.79 -9.19 -5.64
C VAL A 47 2.50 -9.47 -4.90
N LEU A 48 1.98 -10.68 -5.09
CA LEU A 48 0.88 -11.22 -4.31
C LEU A 48 1.47 -11.78 -3.00
N GLY A 49 1.28 -11.06 -1.90
CA GLY A 49 1.70 -11.48 -0.57
C GLY A 49 0.65 -12.42 0.02
N MET A 50 0.81 -13.72 -0.20
CA MET A 50 -0.11 -14.74 0.30
C MET A 50 0.30 -15.20 1.69
N GLU A 51 -0.67 -15.65 2.48
CA GLU A 51 -0.45 -16.28 3.78
C GLU A 51 -0.47 -17.81 3.64
N GLU A 52 0.56 -18.49 4.10
CA GLU A 52 0.62 -19.97 4.01
C GLU A 52 -0.47 -20.67 4.83
N ARG A 53 -1.03 -19.99 5.82
CA ARG A 53 -2.16 -20.48 6.65
C ARG A 53 -3.51 -20.48 5.91
N GLU A 54 -3.61 -19.86 4.74
CA GLU A 54 -4.80 -19.93 3.88
C GLU A 54 -4.74 -21.23 3.06
N PRO A 55 -5.71 -22.15 3.19
CA PRO A 55 -5.64 -23.47 2.57
C PRO A 55 -5.48 -23.41 1.04
N ASP A 56 -6.17 -22.49 0.39
CA ASP A 56 -6.22 -22.39 -1.09
C ASP A 56 -5.23 -21.33 -1.63
N ALA A 57 -4.36 -20.78 -0.80
CA ALA A 57 -3.44 -19.71 -1.19
C ALA A 57 -2.60 -20.05 -2.43
N ARG A 58 -2.10 -21.28 -2.52
CA ARG A 58 -1.24 -21.71 -3.63
C ARG A 58 -2.01 -21.84 -4.95
N ASP A 59 -3.21 -22.43 -4.92
CA ASP A 59 -4.05 -22.58 -6.10
C ASP A 59 -4.58 -21.23 -6.59
N LYS A 60 -5.01 -20.38 -5.65
CA LYS A 60 -5.41 -18.99 -5.93
C LYS A 60 -4.26 -18.20 -6.58
N ALA A 61 -3.07 -18.23 -5.99
CA ALA A 61 -1.91 -17.55 -6.53
C ALA A 61 -1.54 -18.07 -7.92
N LYS A 62 -1.54 -19.39 -8.13
CA LYS A 62 -1.25 -20.02 -9.43
C LYS A 62 -2.22 -19.54 -10.50
N ALA A 63 -3.52 -19.55 -10.23
CA ALA A 63 -4.54 -19.09 -11.17
C ALA A 63 -4.35 -17.62 -11.54
N LEU A 64 -4.07 -16.75 -10.56
CA LEU A 64 -3.81 -15.32 -10.82
C LEU A 64 -2.52 -15.10 -11.62
N LEU A 65 -1.46 -15.81 -11.32
CA LEU A 65 -0.21 -15.74 -12.08
C LEU A 65 -0.41 -16.15 -13.54
N GLU A 66 -1.16 -17.23 -13.81
CA GLU A 66 -1.49 -17.69 -15.16
C GLU A 66 -2.27 -16.62 -15.95
N ILE A 67 -3.30 -16.02 -15.34
CA ILE A 67 -4.14 -14.99 -15.97
C ILE A 67 -3.33 -13.73 -16.31
N TYR A 68 -2.41 -13.33 -15.45
CA TYR A 68 -1.68 -12.05 -15.58
C TYR A 68 -0.23 -12.20 -16.06
N THR A 69 0.19 -13.39 -16.47
CA THR A 69 1.50 -13.59 -17.12
C THR A 69 1.66 -12.65 -18.31
N GLY A 70 2.78 -11.92 -18.36
CA GLY A 70 3.08 -10.96 -19.42
C GLY A 70 2.33 -9.64 -19.35
N SER A 71 1.50 -9.42 -18.32
CA SER A 71 0.76 -8.18 -18.14
C SER A 71 1.57 -7.08 -17.44
N PHE A 72 2.62 -7.45 -16.73
CA PHE A 72 3.50 -6.57 -15.96
C PHE A 72 4.96 -6.79 -16.33
N TYR A 73 5.87 -5.97 -15.79
CA TYR A 73 7.31 -6.24 -15.89
C TYR A 73 7.62 -7.63 -15.32
N THR A 74 7.10 -7.92 -14.13
CA THR A 74 6.99 -9.28 -13.58
C THR A 74 5.81 -9.34 -12.60
N ILE A 75 5.26 -10.54 -12.38
CA ILE A 75 4.30 -10.81 -11.31
C ILE A 75 4.78 -12.01 -10.51
N LEU A 76 4.78 -11.88 -9.20
CA LEU A 76 5.28 -12.88 -8.26
C LEU A 76 4.22 -13.20 -7.23
N ALA A 77 4.26 -14.42 -6.68
CA ALA A 77 3.56 -14.77 -5.46
C ALA A 77 4.57 -15.17 -4.38
N THR A 78 4.38 -14.66 -3.18
CA THR A 78 5.14 -15.05 -1.99
C THR A 78 4.20 -15.66 -0.97
N PHE A 79 4.70 -16.55 -0.14
CA PHE A 79 3.90 -17.22 0.88
C PHE A 79 4.57 -16.97 2.23
N HIS A 80 3.92 -16.14 3.05
CA HIS A 80 4.40 -15.84 4.38
C HIS A 80 4.17 -17.06 5.29
N PRO A 81 5.23 -17.61 5.93
CA PRO A 81 5.11 -18.78 6.79
C PRO A 81 4.26 -18.51 8.04
N SER A 82 3.47 -19.51 8.44
CA SER A 82 2.48 -19.34 9.53
C SER A 82 3.08 -19.23 10.93
N ASN A 83 4.33 -19.66 11.14
CA ASN A 83 4.89 -19.88 12.48
C ASN A 83 6.33 -19.36 12.61
N LEU A 84 6.59 -18.14 12.17
CA LEU A 84 7.90 -17.53 12.40
C LEU A 84 8.00 -17.02 13.85
N PRO A 85 9.06 -17.41 14.59
CA PRO A 85 9.25 -16.93 15.95
C PRO A 85 9.38 -15.40 16.02
N GLY A 86 8.64 -14.76 16.91
CA GLY A 86 8.67 -13.31 17.11
C GLY A 86 7.84 -12.50 16.13
N GLU A 87 7.09 -13.15 15.24
CA GLU A 87 6.18 -12.48 14.30
C GLU A 87 4.72 -12.77 14.66
N ALA A 88 3.91 -11.72 14.77
CA ALA A 88 2.46 -11.85 14.84
C ALA A 88 1.91 -11.95 13.42
N PRO A 89 0.99 -12.91 13.11
CA PRO A 89 0.37 -12.99 11.81
C PRO A 89 -0.39 -11.69 11.49
N GLY A 90 0.00 -11.01 10.42
CA GLY A 90 -0.59 -9.72 10.09
C GLY A 90 -0.08 -9.12 8.79
N LYS A 91 -0.61 -7.95 8.47
CA LYS A 91 -0.27 -7.22 7.25
C LYS A 91 1.21 -6.85 7.21
N ALA A 92 1.76 -6.30 8.32
CA ALA A 92 3.15 -5.89 8.44
C ALA A 92 4.17 -7.00 8.14
N THR A 93 3.94 -8.20 8.69
CA THR A 93 4.82 -9.37 8.49
C THR A 93 4.77 -9.87 7.07
N ASN A 94 3.56 -9.96 6.49
CA ASN A 94 3.37 -10.35 5.10
C ASN A 94 4.03 -9.36 4.13
N GLU A 95 3.82 -8.06 4.32
CA GLU A 95 4.45 -6.99 3.52
C GLU A 95 5.98 -7.07 3.58
N THR A 96 6.54 -7.22 4.78
CA THR A 96 7.98 -7.37 4.97
C THR A 96 8.52 -8.58 4.23
N TRP A 97 7.85 -9.73 4.35
CA TRP A 97 8.23 -10.96 3.65
C TRP A 97 8.18 -10.78 2.13
N ALA A 98 7.07 -10.26 1.63
CA ALA A 98 6.84 -10.05 0.20
C ALA A 98 7.86 -9.09 -0.41
N VAL A 99 8.13 -7.96 0.25
CA VAL A 99 9.11 -6.97 -0.23
C VAL A 99 10.52 -7.54 -0.18
N ARG A 100 10.91 -8.26 0.86
CA ARG A 100 12.24 -8.89 0.94
C ARG A 100 12.45 -9.93 -0.16
N CYS A 101 11.43 -10.73 -0.48
CA CYS A 101 11.48 -11.67 -1.60
C CYS A 101 11.60 -10.94 -2.95
N ALA A 102 10.78 -9.91 -3.17
CA ALA A 102 10.82 -9.12 -4.39
C ALA A 102 12.14 -8.34 -4.55
N ARG A 103 12.70 -7.84 -3.47
CA ARG A 103 14.01 -7.17 -3.47
C ARG A 103 15.11 -8.10 -4.00
N LYS A 104 15.14 -9.35 -3.52
CA LYS A 104 16.11 -10.35 -4.02
C LYS A 104 15.98 -10.55 -5.53
N GLU A 105 14.73 -10.61 -6.01
CA GLU A 105 14.46 -10.75 -7.43
C GLU A 105 14.88 -9.51 -8.24
N LEU A 106 14.43 -8.33 -7.82
CA LEU A 106 14.62 -7.10 -8.58
C LEU A 106 16.04 -6.55 -8.48
N VAL A 107 16.62 -6.54 -7.29
CA VAL A 107 17.94 -5.94 -7.04
C VAL A 107 19.05 -6.96 -7.28
N ASP A 108 18.98 -8.14 -6.64
CA ASP A 108 20.09 -9.09 -6.64
C ASP A 108 20.14 -9.88 -7.95
N ARG A 109 18.98 -10.27 -8.52
CA ARG A 109 18.94 -11.06 -9.77
C ARG A 109 18.84 -10.21 -11.04
N LEU A 110 17.97 -9.19 -11.04
CA LEU A 110 17.72 -8.36 -12.24
C LEU A 110 18.58 -7.09 -12.30
N GLY A 111 19.32 -6.76 -11.22
CA GLY A 111 20.25 -5.65 -11.19
C GLY A 111 19.60 -4.26 -11.20
N ILE A 112 18.31 -4.15 -10.84
CA ILE A 112 17.62 -2.86 -10.77
C ILE A 112 18.15 -2.10 -9.56
N PRO A 113 18.67 -0.87 -9.73
CA PRO A 113 19.21 -0.10 -8.62
C PRO A 113 18.16 0.15 -7.53
N LEU A 114 18.50 -0.14 -6.29
CA LEU A 114 17.64 0.05 -5.11
C LEU A 114 17.04 1.47 -5.04
N SER A 115 17.84 2.48 -5.41
CA SER A 115 17.43 3.89 -5.42
C SER A 115 16.41 4.26 -6.50
N GLN A 116 16.12 3.35 -7.42
CA GLN A 116 15.14 3.54 -8.49
C GLN A 116 13.82 2.83 -8.21
N ILE A 117 13.73 2.05 -7.12
CA ILE A 117 12.54 1.28 -6.80
C ILE A 117 11.68 2.07 -5.80
N VAL A 118 10.41 2.26 -6.13
CA VAL A 118 9.37 2.76 -5.25
C VAL A 118 8.37 1.63 -4.97
N VAL A 119 8.17 1.33 -3.69
CA VAL A 119 7.25 0.31 -3.21
C VAL A 119 5.91 0.96 -2.96
N THR A 120 4.84 0.39 -3.48
CA THR A 120 3.45 0.75 -3.17
C THR A 120 2.81 -0.42 -2.45
N VAL A 121 2.44 -0.20 -1.19
CA VAL A 121 1.55 -1.11 -0.47
C VAL A 121 0.13 -0.85 -0.97
N SER A 122 -0.60 -1.90 -1.27
CA SER A 122 -1.94 -1.82 -1.83
C SER A 122 -2.87 -2.78 -1.10
N ASP A 123 -3.98 -2.28 -0.60
CA ASP A 123 -5.02 -3.21 -0.15
C ASP A 123 -5.54 -4.03 -1.33
N SER A 124 -6.05 -5.22 -1.03
CA SER A 124 -6.47 -6.21 -2.03
C SER A 124 -7.59 -5.74 -2.96
N ASP A 125 -8.36 -4.73 -2.53
CA ASP A 125 -9.51 -4.14 -3.23
C ASP A 125 -9.24 -2.75 -3.83
N SER A 126 -7.98 -2.30 -3.83
CA SER A 126 -7.60 -0.97 -4.30
C SER A 126 -7.66 -0.85 -5.82
N LEU A 127 -8.45 0.09 -6.32
CA LEU A 127 -8.51 0.44 -7.75
C LEU A 127 -7.82 1.78 -7.97
N PHE A 128 -6.71 1.75 -8.67
CA PHE A 128 -5.88 2.94 -8.89
C PHE A 128 -6.41 3.82 -10.04
N HIS A 129 -6.40 5.12 -9.83
CA HIS A 129 -6.64 6.06 -10.94
C HIS A 129 -5.69 5.78 -12.11
N PRO A 130 -6.13 5.84 -13.39
CA PRO A 130 -5.33 5.43 -14.56
C PRO A 130 -3.99 6.15 -14.75
N HIS A 131 -3.76 7.27 -14.09
CA HIS A 131 -2.52 8.04 -14.12
C HIS A 131 -1.74 8.02 -12.79
N TYR A 132 -2.13 7.18 -11.83
CA TYR A 132 -1.52 7.16 -10.49
C TYR A 132 -0.01 6.91 -10.56
N PHE A 133 0.42 5.84 -11.21
CA PHE A 133 1.84 5.49 -11.28
C PHE A 133 2.65 6.43 -12.19
N ALA A 134 2.02 7.05 -13.18
CA ALA A 134 2.67 8.08 -13.98
C ALA A 134 2.97 9.34 -13.13
N GLU A 135 2.02 9.76 -12.29
CA GLU A 135 2.22 10.88 -11.37
C GLU A 135 3.23 10.55 -10.27
N LEU A 136 3.16 9.34 -9.70
CA LEU A 136 4.15 8.87 -8.73
C LEU A 136 5.56 8.84 -9.33
N THR A 137 5.71 8.33 -10.57
CA THR A 137 6.97 8.36 -11.31
C THR A 137 7.51 9.78 -11.45
N ARG A 138 6.65 10.71 -11.88
CA ARG A 138 7.02 12.11 -12.06
C ARG A 138 7.51 12.74 -10.75
N GLN A 139 6.77 12.55 -9.66
CA GLN A 139 7.14 13.08 -8.35
C GLN A 139 8.40 12.44 -7.79
N PHE A 140 8.53 11.12 -7.89
CA PHE A 140 9.70 10.38 -7.41
C PHE A 140 10.97 10.76 -8.18
N ALA A 141 10.89 10.90 -9.50
CA ALA A 141 12.04 11.27 -10.32
C ALA A 141 12.49 12.72 -10.08
N ALA A 142 11.56 13.63 -9.86
CA ALA A 142 11.81 15.07 -9.74
C ALA A 142 12.29 15.52 -8.35
N ASP A 143 11.91 14.82 -7.27
CA ASP A 143 12.25 15.28 -5.91
C ASP A 143 13.59 14.69 -5.44
N PRO A 144 14.59 15.54 -5.14
CA PRO A 144 15.88 15.06 -4.60
C PRO A 144 15.74 14.39 -3.22
N ARG A 145 14.66 14.67 -2.47
CA ARG A 145 14.35 14.07 -1.17
C ARG A 145 13.57 12.78 -1.27
N ARG A 146 13.40 12.18 -2.46
CA ARG A 146 12.59 10.98 -2.69
C ARG A 146 12.83 9.81 -1.72
N HIS A 147 14.02 9.75 -1.10
CA HIS A 147 14.37 8.75 -0.08
C HIS A 147 14.09 9.23 1.36
N SER A 148 13.29 10.27 1.52
CA SER A 148 12.76 10.77 2.79
C SER A 148 11.27 11.12 2.65
N LEU A 149 10.62 10.61 1.60
CA LEU A 149 9.20 10.86 1.33
C LEU A 149 8.40 9.57 1.39
N VAL A 150 7.20 9.71 1.91
CA VAL A 150 6.10 8.75 1.76
C VAL A 150 5.01 9.42 0.95
N TRP A 151 4.53 8.76 -0.10
CA TRP A 151 3.47 9.28 -0.95
C TRP A 151 2.14 8.69 -0.53
N GLN A 152 1.15 9.56 -0.34
CA GLN A 152 -0.20 9.19 0.04
C GLN A 152 -1.20 9.77 -0.95
N ALA A 153 -2.12 8.95 -1.43
CA ALA A 153 -3.28 9.36 -2.20
C ALA A 153 -4.55 9.40 -1.34
N PRO A 154 -5.58 10.17 -1.69
CA PRO A 154 -6.88 10.04 -1.06
C PRO A 154 -7.46 8.66 -1.36
N ILE A 155 -7.89 7.97 -0.30
CA ILE A 155 -8.57 6.68 -0.41
C ILE A 155 -10.07 6.95 -0.35
N LEU A 156 -10.78 6.61 -1.44
CA LEU A 156 -12.23 6.76 -1.54
C LEU A 156 -12.88 5.38 -1.49
N LEU A 157 -13.67 5.14 -0.47
CA LEU A 157 -14.36 3.86 -0.28
C LEU A 157 -15.70 3.87 -1.02
N ASP A 158 -15.65 3.90 -2.34
CA ASP A 158 -16.83 4.08 -3.19
C ASP A 158 -17.01 2.99 -4.26
N ASN A 159 -16.17 1.97 -4.27
CA ASN A 159 -16.38 0.80 -5.11
C ASN A 159 -17.72 0.15 -4.74
N ASP A 160 -18.61 0.01 -5.74
CA ASP A 160 -19.92 -0.61 -5.56
C ASP A 160 -20.80 0.04 -4.44
N ILE A 161 -20.58 1.31 -4.11
CA ILE A 161 -21.24 2.03 -3.01
C ILE A 161 -22.77 2.04 -3.13
N TRP A 162 -23.29 1.94 -4.36
CA TRP A 162 -24.73 1.92 -4.60
C TRP A 162 -25.42 0.63 -4.12
N HIS A 163 -24.66 -0.42 -3.87
CA HIS A 163 -25.14 -1.67 -3.26
C HIS A 163 -25.19 -1.62 -1.73
N THR A 164 -24.75 -0.51 -1.12
CA THR A 164 -24.82 -0.32 0.33
C THR A 164 -26.08 0.43 0.75
N SER A 165 -26.40 0.40 2.04
CA SER A 165 -27.54 1.17 2.61
C SER A 165 -27.33 2.68 2.49
N ALA A 166 -28.41 3.45 2.48
CA ALA A 166 -28.35 4.92 2.42
C ALA A 166 -27.54 5.52 3.59
N ALA A 167 -27.63 4.92 4.77
CA ALA A 167 -26.87 5.36 5.94
C ALA A 167 -25.36 5.16 5.74
N ILE A 168 -24.94 4.01 5.22
CA ILE A 168 -23.52 3.75 4.91
C ILE A 168 -23.03 4.73 3.83
N ARG A 169 -23.80 4.97 2.78
CA ARG A 169 -23.45 5.96 1.77
C ARG A 169 -23.20 7.34 2.36
N LEU A 170 -24.12 7.80 3.23
CA LEU A 170 -23.99 9.13 3.87
C LEU A 170 -22.71 9.23 4.70
N VAL A 171 -22.41 8.22 5.53
CA VAL A 171 -21.20 8.19 6.36
C VAL A 171 -19.95 8.14 5.48
N THR A 172 -19.99 7.37 4.41
CA THR A 172 -18.87 7.25 3.47
C THR A 172 -18.60 8.58 2.75
N PHE A 173 -19.62 9.25 2.23
CA PHE A 173 -19.46 10.57 1.60
C PHE A 173 -18.97 11.63 2.58
N TYR A 174 -19.44 11.61 3.81
CA TYR A 174 -18.92 12.50 4.85
C TYR A 174 -17.44 12.24 5.14
N SER A 175 -17.05 10.97 5.27
CA SER A 175 -15.64 10.58 5.43
C SER A 175 -14.77 11.01 4.24
N HIS A 176 -15.29 10.90 3.02
CA HIS A 176 -14.57 11.36 1.83
C HIS A 176 -14.38 12.88 1.82
N ALA A 177 -15.38 13.64 2.25
CA ALA A 177 -15.28 15.10 2.34
C ALA A 177 -14.21 15.53 3.35
N ILE A 178 -14.15 14.87 4.51
CA ILE A 178 -13.10 15.09 5.51
C ILE A 178 -11.74 14.72 4.93
N THR A 179 -11.59 13.49 4.45
CA THR A 179 -10.31 12.99 3.90
C THR A 179 -9.78 13.90 2.79
N THR A 180 -10.66 14.33 1.87
CA THR A 180 -10.26 15.23 0.79
C THR A 180 -9.92 16.63 1.31
N GLY A 181 -10.67 17.12 2.31
CA GLY A 181 -10.40 18.40 2.99
C GLY A 181 -9.04 18.42 3.68
N ASP A 182 -8.69 17.33 4.36
CA ASP A 182 -7.40 17.18 5.04
C ASP A 182 -6.22 17.26 4.07
N TYR A 183 -6.38 16.78 2.83
CA TYR A 183 -5.34 16.88 1.81
C TYR A 183 -5.03 18.32 1.40
N ILE A 184 -5.98 19.22 1.56
CA ILE A 184 -5.86 20.64 1.21
C ILE A 184 -5.29 21.44 2.40
N ASN A 185 -5.48 20.96 3.63
CA ASN A 185 -5.04 21.64 4.85
C ASN A 185 -3.50 21.47 5.04
N PRO A 186 -2.67 22.52 4.90
CA PRO A 186 -1.23 22.40 5.05
C PRO A 186 -0.75 22.33 6.51
N TRP A 187 -1.64 22.58 7.48
CA TRP A 187 -1.31 22.68 8.91
C TRP A 187 -1.58 21.39 9.68
N GLU A 188 -2.19 20.40 9.07
CA GLU A 188 -2.53 19.16 9.74
C GLU A 188 -1.39 18.14 9.62
N ALA A 189 -1.07 17.52 10.75
CA ALA A 189 -0.15 16.38 10.77
C ALA A 189 -0.79 15.21 10.02
N LYS A 190 -0.08 14.66 9.04
CA LYS A 190 -0.58 13.59 8.18
C LYS A 190 0.23 12.34 8.39
N PHE A 191 -0.49 11.21 8.39
CA PHE A 191 0.10 9.89 8.43
C PHE A 191 -0.33 9.10 7.21
N PRO A 192 0.50 8.18 6.71
CA PRO A 192 0.06 7.26 5.67
C PRO A 192 -1.00 6.31 6.24
N TYR A 193 -1.85 5.79 5.38
CA TYR A 193 -2.86 4.79 5.75
C TYR A 193 -3.25 3.97 4.53
N SER A 194 -3.64 2.70 4.76
CA SER A 194 -4.18 1.79 3.76
C SER A 194 -3.24 1.56 2.58
N THR A 195 -3.33 2.39 1.54
CA THR A 195 -2.51 2.32 0.33
C THR A 195 -1.61 3.55 0.22
N TYR A 196 -0.30 3.34 0.26
CA TYR A 196 0.72 4.38 0.20
C TYR A 196 1.97 3.89 -0.54
N SER A 197 2.87 4.82 -0.86
CA SER A 197 4.12 4.49 -1.56
C SER A 197 5.33 5.03 -0.82
N ILE A 198 6.42 4.27 -0.84
CA ILE A 198 7.66 4.59 -0.13
C ILE A 198 8.87 4.09 -0.94
N SER A 199 10.00 4.79 -0.89
CA SER A 199 11.24 4.33 -1.53
C SER A 199 11.72 3.01 -0.91
N LEU A 200 12.10 2.02 -1.74
CA LEU A 200 12.71 0.77 -1.24
C LEU A 200 14.00 1.05 -0.45
N LYS A 201 14.77 2.07 -0.86
CA LYS A 201 15.95 2.50 -0.12
C LYS A 201 15.59 2.96 1.29
N LEU A 202 14.52 3.74 1.46
CA LEU A 202 14.06 4.16 2.78
C LEU A 202 13.55 2.98 3.61
N LEU A 203 12.83 2.03 3.00
CA LEU A 203 12.38 0.81 3.67
C LEU A 203 13.55 -0.03 4.22
N GLU A 204 14.65 -0.15 3.47
CA GLU A 204 15.85 -0.84 3.97
C GLU A 204 16.52 -0.07 5.13
N GLU A 205 16.60 1.25 5.03
CA GLU A 205 17.19 2.09 6.07
C GLU A 205 16.44 1.97 7.41
N VAL A 206 15.11 1.79 7.36
CA VAL A 206 14.28 1.60 8.56
C VAL A 206 14.02 0.12 8.91
N ASN A 207 14.68 -0.81 8.22
CA ASN A 207 14.53 -2.25 8.40
C ASN A 207 13.09 -2.76 8.22
N PHE A 208 12.38 -2.27 7.19
CA PHE A 208 11.02 -2.65 6.82
C PHE A 208 9.97 -2.38 7.91
N TRP A 209 8.81 -3.03 7.83
CA TRP A 209 7.74 -2.89 8.83
C TRP A 209 8.06 -3.69 10.09
N ASP A 210 7.61 -3.17 11.22
CA ASP A 210 7.75 -3.85 12.50
C ASP A 210 6.72 -5.00 12.59
N PRO A 211 7.17 -6.25 12.78
CA PRO A 211 6.28 -7.41 12.83
C PRO A 211 5.40 -7.46 14.09
N THR A 212 5.63 -6.60 15.06
CA THR A 212 4.93 -6.61 16.35
C THR A 212 3.83 -5.57 16.46
N VAL A 213 3.71 -4.66 15.46
CA VAL A 213 2.73 -3.57 15.51
C VAL A 213 1.54 -3.83 14.58
N MET A 214 0.38 -3.31 14.96
CA MET A 214 -0.85 -3.44 14.17
C MET A 214 -1.08 -2.26 13.21
N ALA A 215 -0.62 -1.06 13.57
CA ALA A 215 -0.72 0.14 12.75
C ALA A 215 0.57 0.34 11.94
N GLU A 216 0.82 -0.58 11.01
CA GLU A 216 2.07 -0.67 10.26
C GLU A 216 2.35 0.59 9.43
N ASP A 217 1.31 1.22 8.93
CA ASP A 217 1.35 2.43 8.10
C ASP A 217 1.82 3.66 8.89
N VAL A 218 1.28 3.89 10.08
CA VAL A 218 1.73 4.96 10.96
C VAL A 218 3.13 4.66 11.48
N ASN A 219 3.38 3.43 11.93
CA ASN A 219 4.66 3.02 12.49
C ASN A 219 5.80 3.18 11.49
N ILE A 220 5.67 2.72 10.25
CA ILE A 220 6.72 2.86 9.23
C ILE A 220 7.07 4.33 8.97
N PHE A 221 6.08 5.23 8.98
CA PHE A 221 6.34 6.66 8.83
C PHE A 221 7.09 7.23 10.05
N MET A 222 6.70 6.86 11.26
CA MET A 222 7.39 7.31 12.47
C MET A 222 8.84 6.83 12.50
N ARG A 223 9.09 5.58 12.14
CA ARG A 223 10.46 5.03 12.00
C ARG A 223 11.26 5.80 10.96
N ALA A 224 10.66 6.09 9.81
CA ALA A 224 11.30 6.92 8.78
C ALA A 224 11.59 8.34 9.31
N PHE A 225 10.65 8.95 10.04
CA PHE A 225 10.80 10.29 10.62
C PHE A 225 12.00 10.36 11.58
N PHE A 226 12.07 9.45 12.54
CA PHE A 226 13.19 9.42 13.49
C PHE A 226 14.52 9.05 12.82
N THR A 227 14.54 8.04 11.94
CA THR A 227 15.75 7.66 11.18
C THR A 227 16.31 8.83 10.34
N LYS A 228 15.42 9.68 9.80
CA LYS A 228 15.83 10.87 9.04
C LYS A 228 16.01 12.12 9.87
N GLY A 229 16.03 12.02 11.21
CA GLY A 229 16.20 13.16 12.11
C GLY A 229 15.14 14.25 11.92
N GLY A 230 13.86 13.84 11.83
CA GLY A 230 12.74 14.74 11.62
C GLY A 230 12.55 15.23 10.18
N LYS A 231 13.25 14.65 9.20
CA LYS A 231 13.25 15.10 7.80
C LYS A 231 12.52 14.14 6.86
N ALA A 232 11.67 13.26 7.37
CA ALA A 232 10.73 12.50 6.56
C ALA A 232 9.39 13.26 6.47
N PHE A 233 8.78 13.24 5.28
CA PHE A 233 7.55 13.98 5.00
C PHE A 233 6.58 13.15 4.18
N ILE A 234 5.29 13.45 4.33
CA ILE A 234 4.26 12.93 3.44
C ILE A 234 4.07 13.87 2.27
N ARG A 235 4.05 13.28 1.07
CA ARG A 235 3.73 13.99 -0.16
C ARG A 235 2.45 13.43 -0.74
N HIS A 236 1.55 14.33 -1.13
CA HIS A 236 0.26 13.92 -1.68
C HIS A 236 0.31 13.64 -3.17
N ILE A 237 -0.34 12.55 -3.56
CA ILE A 237 -0.75 12.29 -4.94
C ILE A 237 -2.21 12.68 -5.03
N HIS A 238 -2.54 13.72 -5.82
CA HIS A 238 -3.91 14.23 -5.96
C HIS A 238 -4.75 13.41 -6.96
N LEU A 239 -4.49 12.12 -7.05
CA LEU A 239 -5.22 11.14 -7.84
C LEU A 239 -5.71 10.05 -6.91
N PRO A 240 -7.03 9.76 -6.85
CA PRO A 240 -7.58 8.86 -5.86
C PRO A 240 -7.21 7.41 -6.11
N VAL A 241 -7.24 6.64 -5.02
CA VAL A 241 -7.35 5.19 -5.02
C VAL A 241 -8.73 4.85 -4.48
N HIS A 242 -9.47 3.99 -5.18
CA HIS A 242 -10.81 3.59 -4.79
C HIS A 242 -10.75 2.23 -4.08
N GLY A 243 -11.47 2.09 -2.99
CA GLY A 243 -11.58 0.86 -2.21
C GLY A 243 -13.04 0.48 -1.97
N ASN A 244 -13.26 -0.69 -1.39
CA ASN A 244 -14.61 -1.14 -1.08
C ASN A 244 -15.13 -0.47 0.21
N PRO A 245 -16.39 0.01 0.21
CA PRO A 245 -17.04 0.45 1.44
C PRO A 245 -17.31 -0.74 2.35
N VAL A 246 -17.62 -0.44 3.62
CA VAL A 246 -18.08 -1.47 4.55
C VAL A 246 -19.38 -2.07 4.06
N HIS A 247 -19.41 -3.37 3.84
CA HIS A 247 -20.62 -4.13 3.51
C HIS A 247 -21.09 -4.91 4.73
N GLY A 248 -22.40 -4.92 4.96
CA GLY A 248 -23.06 -5.74 5.96
C GLY A 248 -24.39 -6.26 5.43
N GLU A 249 -24.79 -7.45 5.86
CA GLU A 249 -26.07 -8.07 5.48
C GLU A 249 -27.27 -7.18 5.81
N ASN A 250 -27.14 -6.38 6.87
CA ASN A 250 -28.12 -5.38 7.28
C ASN A 250 -27.40 -4.18 7.92
N LEU A 251 -28.15 -3.10 8.22
CA LEU A 251 -27.61 -1.86 8.77
C LEU A 251 -26.85 -2.08 10.10
N TRP A 252 -27.40 -2.89 11.00
CA TRP A 252 -26.78 -3.14 12.32
C TRP A 252 -25.48 -3.94 12.18
N HIS A 253 -25.44 -4.91 11.29
CA HIS A 253 -24.22 -5.65 10.97
C HIS A 253 -23.16 -4.74 10.35
N ALA A 254 -23.53 -3.89 9.41
CA ALA A 254 -22.62 -2.90 8.83
C ALA A 254 -22.06 -1.92 9.85
N ILE A 255 -22.91 -1.43 10.77
CA ILE A 255 -22.46 -0.56 11.90
C ILE A 255 -21.48 -1.32 12.79
N GLY A 256 -21.76 -2.59 13.12
CA GLY A 256 -20.85 -3.43 13.91
C GLY A 256 -19.48 -3.59 13.27
N ILE A 257 -19.43 -3.89 11.97
CA ILE A 257 -18.17 -4.01 11.20
C ILE A 257 -17.44 -2.65 11.16
N PHE A 258 -18.16 -1.56 10.88
CA PHE A 258 -17.59 -0.21 10.88
C PHE A 258 -16.97 0.14 12.23
N PHE A 259 -17.69 -0.15 13.33
CA PHE A 259 -17.18 0.10 14.68
C PHE A 259 -15.93 -0.74 14.97
N ALA A 260 -15.97 -2.03 14.66
CA ALA A 260 -14.80 -2.92 14.82
C ALA A 260 -13.59 -2.43 14.01
N GLN A 261 -13.81 -1.94 12.79
CA GLN A 261 -12.76 -1.33 11.97
C GLN A 261 -12.21 -0.06 12.64
N LYS A 262 -13.07 0.82 13.17
CA LYS A 262 -12.64 2.04 13.86
C LYS A 262 -11.89 1.76 15.15
N VAL A 263 -12.29 0.74 15.91
CA VAL A 263 -11.54 0.27 17.09
C VAL A 263 -10.16 -0.20 16.65
N ARG A 264 -10.06 -1.00 15.61
CA ARG A 264 -8.76 -1.47 15.08
C ARG A 264 -7.86 -0.31 14.62
N THR A 265 -8.41 0.67 13.89
CA THR A 265 -7.64 1.85 13.47
C THR A 265 -7.29 2.78 14.64
N GLY A 266 -8.08 2.77 15.72
CA GLY A 266 -7.79 3.51 16.96
C GLY A 266 -6.53 3.02 17.69
N TRP A 267 -6.06 1.79 17.42
CA TRP A 267 -4.78 1.28 17.93
C TRP A 267 -3.57 2.09 17.43
N GLY A 268 -3.71 2.88 16.36
CA GLY A 268 -2.68 3.86 15.97
C GLY A 268 -2.30 4.83 17.08
N GLY A 269 -3.19 5.04 18.08
CA GLY A 269 -2.87 5.79 19.30
C GLY A 269 -1.79 5.13 20.20
N THR A 270 -1.54 3.82 20.07
CA THR A 270 -0.47 3.14 20.80
C THR A 270 0.92 3.55 20.32
N GLU A 271 1.02 4.06 19.10
CA GLU A 271 2.26 4.59 18.52
C GLU A 271 2.78 5.85 19.26
N ILE A 272 1.94 6.51 20.05
CA ILE A 272 2.36 7.63 20.92
C ILE A 272 3.42 7.14 21.92
N GLY A 273 3.27 5.93 22.47
CA GLY A 273 4.29 5.33 23.35
C GLY A 273 5.61 5.10 22.63
N TYR A 274 5.57 4.60 21.39
CA TYR A 274 6.73 4.46 20.54
C TYR A 274 7.42 5.80 20.25
N MET A 275 6.64 6.83 19.91
CA MET A 275 7.18 8.18 19.69
C MET A 275 7.93 8.74 20.91
N ILE A 276 7.37 8.55 22.10
CA ILE A 276 8.03 8.99 23.35
C ILE A 276 9.36 8.27 23.55
N GLN A 277 9.39 6.94 23.34
CA GLN A 277 10.62 6.15 23.48
C GLN A 277 11.71 6.54 22.47
N MET A 278 11.33 6.98 21.27
CA MET A 278 12.26 7.36 20.22
C MET A 278 12.72 8.81 20.32
N TRP A 279 12.07 9.62 21.17
CA TRP A 279 12.42 11.02 21.40
C TRP A 279 13.53 11.17 22.44
N ASP A 280 13.65 10.27 23.40
CA ASP A 280 14.70 10.21 24.42
C ASP A 280 16.01 9.65 23.83
#